data_9dab91a9c89edc0cdc858c025dd2532c
#
_entry.id   9dab91a9c89edc0cdc858c025dd2532c
#
_cell.length_a   1.000
_cell.length_b   1.000
_cell.length_c   1.000
_cell.angle_alpha   90.00
_cell.angle_beta   90.00
_cell.angle_gamma   90.00
#
_symmetry.space_group_name_H-M   'P 1'
#
loop_
_entity.id
_entity.type
_entity.pdbx_description
1 polymer ?
#
loop_
_entity_poly.entity_id
_entity_poly.type
_entity_poly.pdbx_seq_one_letter_code
_entity_poly.pdbx_strand_id
1 'polypeptide(L)'
;MEKVVVGDIAGLAPGSGCLSLVTNEKGGIIDDTVITNAGDFIYMVVNGATKFGDMDHFNEQMANFDGDVSMEYLEDSMQLLAIQGPGAAAAVSKILPDGFDLTSMAFMTGTDTTLDGIEGCRITR
;
A
#
# COMPACT_ATOMS: atom_id res chain seq x y z
N MET A 1 -12.46 3.95 -3.88
CA MET A 1 -11.46 4.42 -2.88
C MET A 1 -11.78 5.83 -2.37
N GLU A 2 -11.97 6.81 -3.20
CA GLU A 2 -12.13 8.23 -2.86
C GLU A 2 -13.38 8.61 -2.05
N LYS A 3 -14.23 7.62 -1.73
CA LYS A 3 -15.31 7.77 -0.73
C LYS A 3 -14.81 7.58 0.71
N VAL A 4 -13.67 6.95 0.89
CA VAL A 4 -13.13 6.59 2.22
C VAL A 4 -11.78 7.22 2.50
N VAL A 5 -11.11 7.75 1.49
CA VAL A 5 -9.81 8.42 1.61
C VAL A 5 -9.82 9.78 0.92
N VAL A 6 -8.95 10.67 1.38
CA VAL A 6 -8.89 12.07 0.88
C VAL A 6 -7.96 12.24 -0.33
N GLY A 7 -7.15 11.23 -0.66
CA GLY A 7 -6.23 11.28 -1.79
C GLY A 7 -6.93 11.13 -3.14
N ASP A 8 -6.38 11.74 -4.19
CA ASP A 8 -6.75 11.48 -5.59
C ASP A 8 -6.14 10.14 -6.05
N ILE A 9 -6.89 9.06 -5.87
CA ILE A 9 -6.43 7.71 -6.18
C ILE A 9 -6.61 7.38 -7.67
N ALA A 10 -7.67 7.90 -8.27
CA ALA A 10 -7.94 7.73 -9.70
C ALA A 10 -6.86 8.38 -10.58
N GLY A 11 -6.24 9.45 -10.10
CA GLY A 11 -5.13 10.14 -10.78
C GLY A 11 -3.77 9.45 -10.66
N LEU A 12 -3.62 8.42 -9.84
CA LEU A 12 -2.34 7.72 -9.67
C LEU A 12 -1.99 6.89 -10.90
N ALA A 13 -0.82 7.11 -11.46
CA ALA A 13 -0.29 6.23 -12.50
C ALA A 13 0.05 4.84 -11.93
N PRO A 14 0.02 3.76 -12.75
CA PRO A 14 0.48 2.44 -12.31
C PRO A 14 1.88 2.47 -11.70
N GLY A 15 2.06 1.81 -10.57
CA GLY A 15 3.29 1.83 -9.78
C GLY A 15 3.45 3.05 -8.87
N SER A 16 2.61 4.08 -9.00
CA SER A 16 2.66 5.28 -8.15
C SER A 16 1.73 5.16 -6.94
N GLY A 17 2.11 5.79 -5.85
CA GLY A 17 1.35 5.82 -4.63
C GLY A 17 1.27 7.20 -3.99
N CYS A 18 0.50 7.29 -2.93
CA CYS A 18 0.40 8.48 -2.09
C CYS A 18 0.13 8.12 -0.64
N LEU A 19 0.57 8.99 0.25
CA LEU A 19 0.09 9.02 1.63
C LEU A 19 -1.31 9.65 1.63
N SER A 20 -2.25 9.02 2.32
CA SER A 20 -3.63 9.49 2.43
C SER A 20 -4.17 9.29 3.85
N LEU A 21 -5.37 9.78 4.09
CA LEU A 21 -6.08 9.63 5.36
C LEU A 21 -7.41 8.92 5.09
N VAL A 22 -7.70 7.92 5.92
CA VAL A 22 -9.02 7.33 6.03
C VAL A 22 -9.87 8.23 6.90
N THR A 23 -11.04 8.63 6.42
CA THR A 23 -11.90 9.59 7.12
C THR A 23 -13.32 9.07 7.28
N ASN A 24 -13.98 9.53 8.33
CA ASN A 24 -15.40 9.33 8.53
C ASN A 24 -16.22 10.44 7.83
N GLU A 25 -17.55 10.30 7.83
CA GLU A 25 -18.48 11.24 7.18
C GLU A 25 -18.42 12.68 7.71
N LYS A 26 -17.88 12.87 8.92
CA LYS A 26 -17.71 14.19 9.55
C LYS A 26 -16.33 14.80 9.26
N GLY A 27 -15.53 14.16 8.44
CA GLY A 27 -14.15 14.56 8.14
C GLY A 27 -13.16 14.28 9.27
N GLY A 28 -13.54 13.46 10.27
CA GLY A 28 -12.63 13.00 11.29
C GLY A 28 -11.70 11.93 10.73
N ILE A 29 -10.43 11.96 11.13
CA ILE A 29 -9.41 10.97 10.72
C ILE A 29 -9.64 9.69 11.51
N ILE A 30 -9.76 8.57 10.80
CA ILE A 30 -9.80 7.21 11.35
C ILE A 30 -8.38 6.67 11.43
N ASP A 31 -7.64 6.72 10.30
CA ASP A 31 -6.24 6.27 10.21
C ASP A 31 -5.49 6.99 9.08
N ASP A 32 -4.16 6.88 9.06
CA ASP A 32 -3.36 7.21 7.89
C ASP A 32 -2.99 5.94 7.12
N THR A 33 -2.74 6.09 5.83
CA THR A 33 -2.50 4.94 4.94
C THR A 33 -1.61 5.33 3.78
N VAL A 34 -0.85 4.35 3.27
CA VAL A 34 -0.16 4.46 1.99
C VAL A 34 -0.91 3.63 0.95
N ILE A 35 -1.28 4.27 -0.15
CA ILE A 35 -2.05 3.67 -1.22
C ILE A 35 -1.21 3.68 -2.50
N THR A 36 -1.14 2.54 -3.18
CA THR A 36 -0.41 2.40 -4.45
C THR A 36 -1.34 1.82 -5.51
N ASN A 37 -1.35 2.44 -6.69
CA ASN A 37 -1.95 1.86 -7.87
C ASN A 37 -1.02 0.75 -8.40
N ALA A 38 -1.40 -0.51 -8.18
CA ALA A 38 -0.61 -1.67 -8.61
C ALA A 38 -0.94 -2.13 -10.05
N GLY A 39 -1.74 -1.36 -10.79
CA GLY A 39 -2.21 -1.68 -12.14
C GLY A 39 -3.59 -2.32 -12.09
N ASP A 40 -3.67 -3.60 -11.84
CA ASP A 40 -4.93 -4.34 -11.83
C ASP A 40 -5.71 -4.21 -10.50
N PHE A 41 -5.06 -3.72 -9.46
CA PHE A 41 -5.65 -3.51 -8.13
C PHE A 41 -5.03 -2.30 -7.41
N ILE A 42 -5.69 -1.88 -6.36
CA ILE A 42 -5.16 -0.87 -5.42
C ILE A 42 -4.55 -1.59 -4.23
N TYR A 43 -3.27 -1.38 -4.00
CA TYR A 43 -2.56 -1.89 -2.82
C TYR A 43 -2.58 -0.84 -1.71
N MET A 44 -3.05 -1.23 -0.53
CA MET A 44 -3.23 -0.32 0.60
C MET A 44 -2.53 -0.88 1.83
N VAL A 45 -1.78 -0.04 2.52
CA VAL A 45 -1.12 -0.37 3.78
C VAL A 45 -1.79 0.40 4.91
N VAL A 46 -2.30 -0.33 5.90
CA VAL A 46 -2.93 0.22 7.11
C VAL A 46 -2.06 -0.03 8.33
N ASN A 47 -2.31 0.68 9.44
CA ASN A 47 -1.57 0.50 10.67
C ASN A 47 -2.03 -0.74 11.44
N GLY A 48 -1.08 -1.50 12.00
CA GLY A 48 -1.38 -2.73 12.74
C GLY A 48 -2.26 -2.51 13.97
N ALA A 49 -2.19 -1.34 14.59
CA ALA A 49 -2.97 -1.03 15.79
C ALA A 49 -4.46 -0.77 15.49
N THR A 50 -4.78 -0.24 14.33
CA THR A 50 -6.12 0.19 13.89
C THR A 50 -6.76 -0.76 12.89
N LYS A 51 -6.03 -1.76 12.39
CA LYS A 51 -6.41 -2.64 11.28
C LYS A 51 -7.83 -3.20 11.35
N PHE A 52 -8.30 -3.60 12.54
CA PHE A 52 -9.65 -4.17 12.68
C PHE A 52 -10.74 -3.11 12.51
N GLY A 53 -10.51 -1.89 13.05
CA GLY A 53 -11.42 -0.76 12.86
C GLY A 53 -11.46 -0.30 11.40
N ASP A 54 -10.31 -0.31 10.73
CA ASP A 54 -10.21 0.02 9.30
C ASP A 54 -10.96 -1.00 8.44
N MET A 55 -10.78 -2.30 8.74
CA MET A 55 -11.49 -3.38 8.06
C MET A 55 -13.01 -3.28 8.22
N ASP A 56 -13.48 -3.00 9.44
CA ASP A 56 -14.90 -2.79 9.70
C ASP A 56 -15.44 -1.60 8.91
N HIS A 57 -14.72 -0.48 8.92
CA HIS A 57 -15.09 0.71 8.16
C HIS A 57 -15.15 0.44 6.65
N PHE A 58 -14.12 -0.21 6.08
CA PHE A 58 -14.11 -0.54 4.65
C PHE A 58 -15.24 -1.52 4.27
N ASN A 59 -15.50 -2.54 5.08
CA ASN A 59 -16.59 -3.48 4.85
C ASN A 59 -17.96 -2.77 4.87
N GLU A 60 -18.18 -1.86 5.82
CA GLU A 60 -19.39 -1.05 5.87
C GLU A 60 -19.56 -0.19 4.61
N GLN A 61 -18.49 0.50 4.19
CA GLN A 61 -18.53 1.34 2.99
C GLN A 61 -18.73 0.53 1.70
N MET A 62 -18.12 -0.66 1.59
CA MET A 62 -18.34 -1.56 0.46
C MET A 62 -19.77 -2.08 0.42
N ALA A 63 -20.36 -2.44 1.57
CA ALA A 63 -21.74 -2.91 1.65
C ALA A 63 -22.77 -1.84 1.18
N ASN A 64 -22.40 -0.56 1.32
CA ASN A 64 -23.22 0.57 0.90
C ASN A 64 -22.83 1.13 -0.49
N PHE A 65 -21.95 0.45 -1.22
CA PHE A 65 -21.51 0.88 -2.54
C PHE A 65 -22.25 0.14 -3.65
N ASP A 66 -22.89 0.89 -4.54
CA ASP A 66 -23.56 0.34 -5.72
C ASP A 66 -22.56 0.14 -6.88
N GLY A 67 -21.72 -0.87 -6.77
CA GLY A 67 -20.70 -1.22 -7.76
C GLY A 67 -19.98 -2.50 -7.40
N ASP A 68 -19.20 -3.03 -8.35
CA ASP A 68 -18.39 -4.23 -8.14
C ASP A 68 -17.05 -3.85 -7.47
N VAL A 69 -16.89 -4.25 -6.23
CA VAL A 69 -15.67 -4.06 -5.45
C VAL A 69 -15.46 -5.21 -4.48
N SER A 70 -14.22 -5.65 -4.35
CA SER A 70 -13.82 -6.64 -3.37
C SER A 70 -12.56 -6.19 -2.64
N MET A 71 -12.35 -6.70 -1.44
CA MET A 71 -11.16 -6.46 -0.64
C MET A 71 -10.58 -7.79 -0.17
N GLU A 72 -9.29 -7.94 -0.29
CA GLU A 72 -8.53 -9.05 0.26
C GLU A 72 -7.57 -8.53 1.33
N TYR A 73 -7.59 -9.14 2.51
CA TYR A 73 -6.66 -8.83 3.59
C TYR A 73 -5.52 -9.86 3.60
N LEU A 74 -4.30 -9.40 3.40
CA LEU A 74 -3.13 -10.25 3.09
C LEU A 74 -2.35 -10.72 4.33
N GLU A 75 -2.87 -10.58 5.56
CA GLU A 75 -2.16 -10.87 6.81
C GLU A 75 -1.61 -12.31 6.87
N ASP A 76 -2.36 -13.27 6.34
CA ASP A 76 -1.96 -14.69 6.35
C ASP A 76 -0.98 -15.05 5.23
N SER A 77 -0.88 -14.23 4.19
CA SER A 77 -0.10 -14.50 2.97
C SER A 77 1.12 -13.62 2.82
N MET A 78 1.14 -12.44 3.42
CA MET A 78 2.23 -11.47 3.28
C MET A 78 2.63 -10.87 4.63
N GLN A 79 3.89 -10.46 4.71
CA GLN A 79 4.45 -9.74 5.87
C GLN A 79 4.90 -8.35 5.42
N LEU A 80 4.66 -7.34 6.24
CA LEU A 80 5.11 -5.98 5.98
C LEU A 80 6.30 -5.63 6.88
N LEU A 81 7.39 -5.19 6.26
CA LEU A 81 8.59 -4.72 6.96
C LEU A 81 8.93 -3.29 6.54
N ALA A 82 9.07 -2.40 7.50
CA ALA A 82 9.58 -1.05 7.28
C ALA A 82 11.11 -1.02 7.52
N ILE A 83 11.87 -0.83 6.44
CA ILE A 83 13.34 -0.71 6.49
C ILE A 83 13.70 0.75 6.29
N GLN A 84 14.27 1.39 7.30
CA GLN A 84 14.53 2.83 7.29
C GLN A 84 15.89 3.19 7.92
N GLY A 85 16.36 4.39 7.59
CA GLY A 85 17.65 4.91 8.04
C GLY A 85 18.69 5.01 6.93
N PRO A 86 19.86 5.63 7.19
CA PRO A 86 20.87 5.92 6.15
C PRO A 86 21.47 4.68 5.50
N GLY A 87 21.41 3.52 6.16
CA GLY A 87 21.88 2.24 5.61
C GLY A 87 20.80 1.40 4.92
N ALA A 88 19.55 1.82 4.89
CA ALA A 88 18.42 1.02 4.41
C ALA A 88 18.60 0.55 2.97
N ALA A 89 18.92 1.46 2.05
CA ALA A 89 19.12 1.14 0.64
C ALA A 89 20.27 0.12 0.45
N ALA A 90 21.39 0.30 1.17
CA ALA A 90 22.52 -0.62 1.10
C ALA A 90 22.20 -2.01 1.68
N ALA A 91 21.32 -2.10 2.65
CA ALA A 91 20.85 -3.37 3.21
C ALA A 91 19.92 -4.09 2.22
N VAL A 92 18.93 -3.38 1.69
CA VAL A 92 17.93 -3.93 0.75
C VAL A 92 18.58 -4.36 -0.57
N SER A 93 19.56 -3.61 -1.10
CA SER A 93 20.30 -3.98 -2.32
C SER A 93 20.97 -5.34 -2.26
N LYS A 94 21.25 -5.88 -1.07
CA LYS A 94 21.90 -7.19 -0.93
C LYS A 94 20.96 -8.37 -1.18
N ILE A 95 19.66 -8.14 -1.10
CA ILE A 95 18.62 -9.16 -1.24
C ILE A 95 17.77 -8.97 -2.50
N LEU A 96 17.97 -7.87 -3.22
CA LEU A 96 17.34 -7.62 -4.52
C LEU A 96 18.03 -8.41 -5.63
N PRO A 97 17.30 -8.77 -6.69
CA PRO A 97 17.89 -9.46 -7.82
C PRO A 97 18.95 -8.61 -8.54
N ASP A 98 19.90 -9.29 -9.19
CA ASP A 98 20.95 -8.64 -9.98
C ASP A 98 20.33 -7.69 -11.02
N GLY A 99 20.84 -6.47 -11.08
CA GLY A 99 20.39 -5.46 -12.01
C GLY A 99 19.18 -4.63 -11.52
N PHE A 100 18.62 -4.91 -10.37
CA PHE A 100 17.59 -4.05 -9.77
C PHE A 100 18.24 -2.76 -9.25
N ASP A 101 17.80 -1.64 -9.79
CA ASP A 101 18.33 -0.32 -9.40
C ASP A 101 17.35 0.42 -8.46
N LEU A 102 17.62 0.35 -7.15
CA LEU A 102 16.87 1.11 -6.14
C LEU A 102 16.94 2.63 -6.35
N THR A 103 17.99 3.13 -6.99
CA THR A 103 18.15 4.58 -7.17
C THR A 103 17.19 5.13 -8.22
N SER A 104 16.75 4.29 -9.15
CA SER A 104 15.75 4.64 -10.16
C SER A 104 14.31 4.69 -9.62
N MET A 105 14.05 4.09 -8.46
CA MET A 105 12.72 4.16 -7.84
C MET A 105 12.46 5.58 -7.31
N ALA A 106 11.42 6.21 -7.81
CA ALA A 106 10.96 7.49 -7.28
C ALA A 106 10.30 7.32 -5.90
N PHE A 107 10.28 8.38 -5.10
CA PHE A 107 9.52 8.41 -3.85
C PHE A 107 8.03 8.15 -4.11
N MET A 108 7.36 7.39 -3.24
CA MET A 108 5.98 6.93 -3.41
C MET A 108 5.77 6.15 -4.71
N THR A 109 6.71 5.26 -5.05
CA THR A 109 6.49 4.25 -6.08
C THR A 109 6.71 2.86 -5.51
N GLY A 110 6.02 1.88 -6.09
CA GLY A 110 6.13 0.48 -5.71
C GLY A 110 6.16 -0.45 -6.92
N THR A 111 6.83 -1.56 -6.78
CA THR A 111 6.91 -2.61 -7.81
C THR A 111 7.02 -3.99 -7.18
N ASP A 112 6.57 -4.99 -7.91
CA ASP A 112 6.77 -6.37 -7.52
C ASP A 112 8.17 -6.84 -7.92
N THR A 113 8.75 -7.67 -7.09
CA THR A 113 10.12 -8.15 -7.26
C THR A 113 10.32 -9.47 -6.50
N THR A 114 11.52 -10.00 -6.58
CA THR A 114 11.99 -11.12 -5.80
C THR A 114 12.98 -10.61 -4.75
N LEU A 115 12.91 -11.09 -3.51
CA LEU A 115 13.85 -10.76 -2.45
C LEU A 115 14.55 -12.04 -1.97
N ASP A 116 15.86 -12.13 -2.13
CA ASP A 116 16.68 -13.29 -1.75
C ASP A 116 16.09 -14.64 -2.27
N GLY A 117 15.61 -14.65 -3.52
CA GLY A 117 14.96 -15.81 -4.13
C GLY A 117 13.49 -16.04 -3.76
N ILE A 118 12.92 -15.24 -2.88
CA ILE A 118 11.50 -15.30 -2.52
C ILE A 118 10.69 -14.48 -3.53
N GLU A 119 9.84 -15.16 -4.29
CA GLU A 119 8.96 -14.54 -5.28
C GLU A 119 7.72 -13.89 -4.63
N GLY A 120 7.04 -13.04 -5.37
CA GLY A 120 5.80 -12.39 -4.93
C GLY A 120 6.01 -11.29 -3.88
N CYS A 121 7.23 -10.79 -3.74
CA CYS A 121 7.52 -9.67 -2.88
C CYS A 121 7.19 -8.33 -3.56
N ARG A 122 6.75 -7.35 -2.77
CA ARG A 122 6.56 -5.98 -3.21
C ARG A 122 7.50 -5.05 -2.46
N ILE A 123 8.18 -4.18 -3.18
CA ILE A 123 8.99 -3.10 -2.61
C ILE A 123 8.36 -1.75 -2.92
N THR A 124 8.30 -0.89 -1.92
CA THR A 124 7.80 0.49 -2.04
C THR A 124 8.84 1.46 -1.45
N ARG A 125 9.01 2.61 -2.08
CA ARG A 125 9.93 3.67 -1.62
C ARG A 125 9.19 4.92 -1.17
#